data_3df0b873e48bab532236f7c5fa0dbd40
#
_entry.id   3df0b873e48bab532236f7c5fa0dbd40
#
_cell.length_a   1.000
_cell.length_b   1.000
_cell.length_c   1.000
_cell.angle_alpha   90.00
_cell.angle_beta   90.00
_cell.angle_gamma   90.00
#
_symmetry.space_group_name_H-M   'P 1'
#
loop_
_entity.id
_entity.type
_entity.pdbx_description
1 polymer ?
#
loop_
_entity_poly.entity_id
_entity_poly.type
_entity_poly.pdbx_seq_one_letter_code
_entity_poly.pdbx_strand_id
1 'polypeptide(L)'
;MPTEGVIDIVCNLFTEEEVRLGRTGVDEHFLDQVRFPRELRNGVSVEVYLEKMDRAGIQRSLLIAVRAGDLRVRHSFEIPYERVADICQKYPDRFSGLAGVDPTRGMQGLRDLTHAVREYGFVGAHLYPHWFEMAPDHARYYPIYTKCCELEIPIMMQVGHCLRYQKDRVLPSVGRPITLDRVAIDFPELTLIGIHVGYPWTEEMISVAWKHPNVYIGTDAYAPRHWQSPLVHFINTWGQDKVLFGTDWPVIDPERAVADVGELGLRPEPQQKLLRENALRIFRLPESNQE
;
A
#
# COMPACT_ATOMS: atom_id res chain seq x y z
N MET A 1 -13.34 -21.83 -6.30
CA MET A 1 -13.99 -21.60 -4.99
C MET A 1 -13.73 -20.17 -4.63
N PRO A 2 -14.66 -19.41 -4.01
CA PRO A 2 -14.30 -18.08 -3.52
C PRO A 2 -13.15 -18.24 -2.52
N THR A 3 -12.10 -17.46 -2.69
CA THR A 3 -10.93 -17.48 -1.79
C THR A 3 -11.36 -16.72 -0.55
N GLU A 4 -11.82 -17.43 0.47
CA GLU A 4 -12.20 -16.81 1.74
C GLU A 4 -10.94 -16.28 2.43
N GLY A 5 -11.08 -15.10 3.02
CA GLY A 5 -10.04 -14.52 3.86
C GLY A 5 -8.96 -13.74 3.12
N VAL A 6 -9.27 -13.14 1.98
CA VAL A 6 -8.35 -12.25 1.24
C VAL A 6 -7.88 -11.09 2.14
N ILE A 7 -6.60 -10.71 2.03
CA ILE A 7 -6.03 -9.54 2.68
C ILE A 7 -5.61 -8.52 1.63
N ASP A 8 -6.17 -7.32 1.73
CA ASP A 8 -5.83 -6.17 0.91
C ASP A 8 -4.80 -5.30 1.65
N ILE A 9 -3.56 -5.26 1.14
CA ILE A 9 -2.47 -4.54 1.84
C ILE A 9 -2.44 -3.04 1.60
N VAL A 10 -3.23 -2.50 0.66
CA VAL A 10 -3.25 -1.07 0.33
C VAL A 10 -4.69 -0.58 0.21
N CYS A 11 -5.14 0.11 1.25
CA CYS A 11 -6.45 0.71 1.31
C CYS A 11 -6.36 2.16 1.80
N ASN A 12 -6.83 3.10 0.99
CA ASN A 12 -6.91 4.49 1.38
C ASN A 12 -8.23 4.77 2.11
N LEU A 13 -8.18 5.62 3.12
CA LEU A 13 -9.38 6.11 3.77
C LEU A 13 -10.03 7.18 2.89
N PHE A 14 -11.08 6.81 2.18
CA PHE A 14 -11.77 7.64 1.19
C PHE A 14 -13.23 7.87 1.61
N THR A 15 -13.41 8.48 2.81
CA THR A 15 -14.75 8.81 3.31
C THR A 15 -15.17 10.22 2.89
N GLU A 16 -16.47 10.53 3.05
CA GLU A 16 -17.01 11.87 2.81
C GLU A 16 -16.27 12.94 3.62
N GLU A 17 -15.82 12.59 4.83
CA GLU A 17 -15.06 13.49 5.68
C GLU A 17 -13.69 13.81 5.09
N GLU A 18 -12.93 12.80 4.67
CA GLU A 18 -11.60 13.00 4.08
C GLU A 18 -11.67 13.75 2.75
N VAL A 19 -12.70 13.48 1.92
CA VAL A 19 -12.95 14.25 0.68
C VAL A 19 -13.24 15.70 1.02
N ARG A 20 -14.16 15.97 1.93
CA ARG A 20 -14.53 17.34 2.38
C ARG A 20 -13.35 18.11 2.97
N LEU A 21 -12.45 17.43 3.68
CA LEU A 21 -11.26 18.01 4.29
C LEU A 21 -10.05 18.09 3.35
N GLY A 22 -10.18 17.64 2.08
CA GLY A 22 -9.10 17.66 1.10
C GLY A 22 -7.94 16.69 1.42
N ARG A 23 -8.22 15.60 2.14
CA ARG A 23 -7.24 14.61 2.59
C ARG A 23 -7.10 13.40 1.68
N THR A 24 -7.58 13.49 0.45
CA THR A 24 -7.51 12.39 -0.54
C THR A 24 -6.37 12.54 -1.53
N GLY A 25 -5.79 13.74 -1.62
CA GLY A 25 -4.64 14.01 -2.48
C GLY A 25 -4.92 14.04 -3.98
N VAL A 26 -6.16 13.80 -4.38
CA VAL A 26 -6.58 13.74 -5.79
C VAL A 26 -7.63 14.80 -6.09
N ASP A 27 -7.66 15.27 -7.34
CA ASP A 27 -8.67 16.21 -7.84
C ASP A 27 -9.54 15.57 -8.94
N GLU A 28 -10.52 16.32 -9.44
CA GLU A 28 -11.41 15.87 -10.52
C GLU A 28 -10.65 15.43 -11.78
N HIS A 29 -9.49 16.06 -12.09
CA HIS A 29 -8.68 15.67 -13.23
C HIS A 29 -8.14 14.24 -13.09
N PHE A 30 -7.64 13.87 -11.91
CA PHE A 30 -7.19 12.51 -11.63
C PHE A 30 -8.34 11.53 -11.68
N LEU A 31 -9.48 11.87 -11.03
CA LEU A 31 -10.66 11.01 -11.00
C LEU A 31 -11.21 10.72 -12.40
N ASP A 32 -11.15 11.72 -13.30
CA ASP A 32 -11.51 11.52 -14.70
C ASP A 32 -10.48 10.65 -15.45
N GLN A 33 -9.19 10.85 -15.21
CA GLN A 33 -8.11 10.09 -15.85
C GLN A 33 -8.21 8.59 -15.52
N VAL A 34 -8.49 8.24 -14.27
CA VAL A 34 -8.64 6.83 -13.83
C VAL A 34 -10.06 6.29 -14.04
N ARG A 35 -10.96 7.08 -14.63
CA ARG A 35 -12.37 6.74 -14.85
C ARG A 35 -13.10 6.34 -13.57
N PHE A 36 -12.80 7.09 -12.50
CA PHE A 36 -13.39 6.83 -11.19
C PHE A 36 -14.91 7.01 -11.22
N PRO A 37 -15.72 6.09 -10.65
CA PRO A 37 -17.18 6.18 -10.65
C PRO A 37 -17.68 7.49 -10.02
N ARG A 38 -18.58 8.19 -10.71
CA ARG A 38 -19.06 9.51 -10.27
C ARG A 38 -19.77 9.45 -8.92
N GLU A 39 -20.52 8.39 -8.69
CA GLU A 39 -21.27 8.13 -7.46
C GLU A 39 -20.38 7.94 -6.22
N LEU A 40 -19.10 7.61 -6.39
CA LEU A 40 -18.15 7.42 -5.29
C LEU A 40 -17.27 8.65 -5.04
N ARG A 41 -17.33 9.68 -5.89
CA ARG A 41 -16.41 10.85 -5.81
C ARG A 41 -16.54 11.68 -4.54
N ASN A 42 -17.70 11.65 -3.92
CA ASN A 42 -17.95 12.34 -2.65
C ASN A 42 -17.47 11.56 -1.41
N GLY A 43 -16.84 10.42 -1.62
CA GLY A 43 -16.42 9.53 -0.55
C GLY A 43 -17.43 8.41 -0.30
N VAL A 44 -16.99 7.42 0.47
CA VAL A 44 -17.76 6.22 0.80
C VAL A 44 -17.62 5.95 2.29
N SER A 45 -18.70 5.76 3.02
CA SER A 45 -18.62 5.45 4.45
C SER A 45 -17.86 4.14 4.71
N VAL A 46 -17.29 4.02 5.90
CA VAL A 46 -16.57 2.79 6.31
C VAL A 46 -17.49 1.57 6.23
N GLU A 47 -18.76 1.73 6.59
CA GLU A 47 -19.75 0.66 6.56
C GLU A 47 -20.02 0.17 5.12
N VAL A 48 -20.15 1.09 4.16
CA VAL A 48 -20.30 0.74 2.73
C VAL A 48 -19.04 0.05 2.20
N TYR A 49 -17.86 0.47 2.65
CA TYR A 49 -16.62 -0.22 2.27
C TYR A 49 -16.55 -1.63 2.87
N LEU A 50 -16.99 -1.83 4.12
CA LEU A 50 -17.10 -3.15 4.75
C LEU A 50 -18.02 -4.09 3.94
N GLU A 51 -19.16 -3.60 3.45
CA GLU A 51 -20.03 -4.38 2.57
C GLU A 51 -19.34 -4.79 1.26
N LYS A 52 -18.51 -3.90 0.69
CA LYS A 52 -17.68 -4.23 -0.49
C LYS A 52 -16.63 -5.29 -0.19
N MET A 53 -15.96 -5.18 0.96
CA MET A 53 -15.03 -6.22 1.42
C MET A 53 -15.72 -7.58 1.55
N ASP A 54 -16.91 -7.61 2.15
CA ASP A 54 -17.68 -8.85 2.33
C ASP A 54 -18.02 -9.50 0.99
N ARG A 55 -18.52 -8.72 0.03
CA ARG A 55 -18.84 -9.22 -1.33
C ARG A 55 -17.59 -9.69 -2.09
N ALA A 56 -16.43 -9.06 -1.84
CA ALA A 56 -15.15 -9.44 -2.43
C ALA A 56 -14.46 -10.63 -1.75
N GLY A 57 -14.95 -11.07 -0.58
CA GLY A 57 -14.26 -12.06 0.26
C GLY A 57 -12.99 -11.51 0.93
N ILE A 58 -12.86 -10.17 1.05
CA ILE A 58 -11.75 -9.53 1.74
C ILE A 58 -12.05 -9.54 3.24
N GLN A 59 -11.26 -10.31 3.97
CA GLN A 59 -11.36 -10.40 5.41
C GLN A 59 -10.78 -9.15 6.09
N ARG A 60 -9.63 -8.67 5.62
CA ARG A 60 -8.89 -7.57 6.24
C ARG A 60 -8.31 -6.64 5.19
N SER A 61 -8.37 -5.33 5.44
CA SER A 61 -7.67 -4.31 4.68
C SER A 61 -6.71 -3.53 5.56
N LEU A 62 -5.53 -3.16 5.02
CA LEU A 62 -4.57 -2.31 5.72
C LEU A 62 -4.83 -0.85 5.35
N LEU A 63 -5.34 -0.08 6.33
CA LEU A 63 -5.67 1.34 6.16
C LEU A 63 -4.43 2.21 6.32
N ILE A 64 -4.20 3.11 5.39
CA ILE A 64 -3.06 4.01 5.41
C ILE A 64 -3.44 5.33 6.11
N ALA A 65 -2.77 5.64 7.22
CA ALA A 65 -2.76 6.98 7.80
C ALA A 65 -1.77 7.83 7.01
N VAL A 66 -2.23 8.37 5.89
CA VAL A 66 -1.41 9.01 4.85
C VAL A 66 -0.61 10.20 5.39
N ARG A 67 0.65 10.30 4.96
CA ARG A 67 1.46 11.53 4.99
C ARG A 67 2.08 11.73 3.62
N ALA A 68 1.54 12.66 2.84
CA ALA A 68 1.90 12.90 1.45
C ALA A 68 2.44 14.31 1.27
N GLY A 69 3.75 14.43 1.19
CA GLY A 69 4.48 15.69 1.03
C GLY A 69 4.68 16.48 2.32
N ASP A 70 5.49 17.51 2.23
CA ASP A 70 5.70 18.49 3.30
C ASP A 70 4.45 19.38 3.43
N LEU A 71 3.82 19.40 4.60
CA LEU A 71 2.60 20.18 4.83
C LEU A 71 2.75 21.70 4.65
N ARG A 72 4.00 22.20 4.57
CA ARG A 72 4.30 23.59 4.19
C ARG A 72 4.15 23.83 2.69
N VAL A 73 4.09 22.78 1.90
CA VAL A 73 3.92 22.82 0.45
C VAL A 73 2.45 22.61 0.10
N ARG A 74 1.91 23.49 -0.75
CA ARG A 74 0.53 23.39 -1.23
C ARG A 74 0.22 22.00 -1.77
N HIS A 75 -1.00 21.52 -1.52
CA HIS A 75 -1.51 20.20 -1.91
C HIS A 75 -0.85 19.00 -1.21
N SER A 76 0.04 19.23 -0.24
CA SER A 76 0.44 18.18 0.68
C SER A 76 -0.68 17.96 1.72
N PHE A 77 -0.85 16.72 2.17
CA PHE A 77 -1.93 16.38 3.10
C PHE A 77 -1.54 15.23 4.03
N GLU A 78 -2.28 15.14 5.12
CA GLU A 78 -2.17 13.99 6.03
C GLU A 78 -3.55 13.52 6.51
N ILE A 79 -3.64 12.24 6.79
CA ILE A 79 -4.71 11.63 7.59
C ILE A 79 -4.11 11.36 8.98
N PRO A 80 -4.66 11.94 10.06
CA PRO A 80 -4.14 11.71 11.40
C PRO A 80 -4.10 10.22 11.77
N TYR A 81 -3.07 9.81 12.50
CA TYR A 81 -2.95 8.41 12.95
C TYR A 81 -4.14 8.01 13.82
N GLU A 82 -4.61 8.91 14.68
CA GLU A 82 -5.77 8.74 15.54
C GLU A 82 -7.01 8.34 14.74
N ARG A 83 -7.20 8.98 13.58
CA ARG A 83 -8.36 8.73 12.71
C ARG A 83 -8.38 7.28 12.18
N VAL A 84 -7.23 6.75 11.80
CA VAL A 84 -7.11 5.34 11.36
C VAL A 84 -7.16 4.40 12.55
N ALA A 85 -6.53 4.78 13.68
CA ALA A 85 -6.56 3.99 14.91
C ALA A 85 -7.99 3.78 15.43
N ASP A 86 -8.82 4.82 15.43
CA ASP A 86 -10.23 4.74 15.84
C ASP A 86 -11.02 3.72 14.98
N ILE A 87 -10.77 3.71 13.66
CA ILE A 87 -11.42 2.75 12.76
C ILE A 87 -10.91 1.31 13.03
N CYS A 88 -9.60 1.14 13.18
CA CYS A 88 -9.02 -0.15 13.51
C CYS A 88 -9.54 -0.69 14.87
N GLN A 89 -9.69 0.19 15.85
CA GLN A 89 -10.24 -0.18 17.16
C GLN A 89 -11.73 -0.53 17.09
N LYS A 90 -12.49 0.18 16.25
CA LYS A 90 -13.94 -0.11 16.04
C LYS A 90 -14.16 -1.43 15.30
N TYR A 91 -13.25 -1.80 14.40
CA TYR A 91 -13.35 -3.00 13.55
C TYR A 91 -12.03 -3.80 13.55
N PRO A 92 -11.60 -4.37 14.71
CA PRO A 92 -10.26 -4.92 14.89
C PRO A 92 -9.97 -6.15 14.01
N ASP A 93 -11.01 -6.89 13.60
CA ASP A 93 -10.86 -8.05 12.73
C ASP A 93 -10.87 -7.70 11.24
N ARG A 94 -11.23 -6.46 10.91
CA ARG A 94 -11.41 -6.01 9.53
C ARG A 94 -10.32 -5.05 9.06
N PHE A 95 -9.70 -4.29 9.96
CA PHE A 95 -8.69 -3.31 9.61
C PHE A 95 -7.44 -3.42 10.49
N SER A 96 -6.29 -3.09 9.88
CA SER A 96 -5.04 -2.82 10.57
C SER A 96 -4.45 -1.53 10.00
N GLY A 97 -3.76 -0.74 10.83
CA GLY A 97 -3.25 0.56 10.44
C GLY A 97 -1.82 0.49 9.89
N LEU A 98 -1.54 1.37 8.93
CA LEU A 98 -0.21 1.65 8.40
C LEU A 98 0.16 3.11 8.66
N ALA A 99 1.35 3.34 9.23
CA ALA A 99 1.82 4.67 9.54
C ALA A 99 2.43 5.35 8.31
N GLY A 100 1.77 6.35 7.74
CA GLY A 100 2.37 7.23 6.75
C GLY A 100 3.56 7.97 7.36
N VAL A 101 4.70 8.03 6.66
CA VAL A 101 5.90 8.68 7.18
C VAL A 101 6.28 9.93 6.39
N ASP A 102 6.79 10.93 7.11
CA ASP A 102 7.24 12.21 6.57
C ASP A 102 8.71 12.46 6.94
N PRO A 103 9.65 12.38 5.97
CA PRO A 103 11.08 12.57 6.22
C PRO A 103 11.44 14.02 6.57
N THR A 104 10.52 14.98 6.36
CA THR A 104 10.77 16.40 6.68
C THR A 104 10.56 16.73 8.17
N ARG A 105 9.89 15.84 8.92
CA ARG A 105 9.58 16.02 10.35
C ARG A 105 10.74 15.62 11.29
N GLY A 106 11.84 15.05 10.75
CA GLY A 106 13.02 14.68 11.53
C GLY A 106 12.68 13.79 12.74
N MET A 107 13.22 14.11 13.91
CA MET A 107 13.01 13.33 15.13
C MET A 107 11.55 13.26 15.58
N GLN A 108 10.72 14.26 15.26
CA GLN A 108 9.29 14.19 15.57
C GLN A 108 8.61 13.09 14.75
N GLY A 109 8.91 12.97 13.44
CA GLY A 109 8.37 11.91 12.60
C GLY A 109 8.74 10.51 13.11
N LEU A 110 9.95 10.32 13.66
CA LEU A 110 10.37 9.05 14.24
C LEU A 110 9.64 8.72 15.56
N ARG A 111 9.37 9.75 16.39
CA ARG A 111 8.55 9.58 17.61
C ARG A 111 7.11 9.23 17.25
N ASP A 112 6.53 9.92 16.27
CA ASP A 112 5.17 9.66 15.79
C ASP A 112 5.04 8.22 15.26
N LEU A 113 6.01 7.75 14.45
CA LEU A 113 6.04 6.37 13.97
C LEU A 113 6.11 5.36 15.12
N THR A 114 6.99 5.62 16.12
CA THR A 114 7.10 4.77 17.30
C THR A 114 5.78 4.70 18.07
N HIS A 115 5.10 5.85 18.23
CA HIS A 115 3.81 5.93 18.90
C HIS A 115 2.73 5.15 18.13
N ALA A 116 2.65 5.34 16.81
CA ALA A 116 1.69 4.62 15.96
C ALA A 116 1.81 3.08 16.11
N VAL A 117 3.04 2.57 16.15
CA VAL A 117 3.27 1.13 16.28
C VAL A 117 2.97 0.63 17.71
N ARG A 118 3.47 1.34 18.73
CA ARG A 118 3.39 0.86 20.12
C ARG A 118 2.03 1.08 20.79
N GLU A 119 1.40 2.24 20.50
CA GLU A 119 0.16 2.63 21.17
C GLU A 119 -1.08 2.32 20.33
N TYR A 120 -1.00 2.46 19.00
CA TYR A 120 -2.13 2.18 18.11
C TYR A 120 -2.07 0.80 17.45
N GLY A 121 -0.96 0.05 17.62
CA GLY A 121 -0.82 -1.30 17.06
C GLY A 121 -0.68 -1.30 15.53
N PHE A 122 -0.16 -0.23 14.93
CA PHE A 122 0.04 -0.19 13.48
C PHE A 122 1.08 -1.22 13.05
N VAL A 123 0.77 -1.95 11.98
CA VAL A 123 1.51 -3.15 11.56
C VAL A 123 2.61 -2.88 10.54
N GLY A 124 2.77 -1.66 10.08
CA GLY A 124 3.78 -1.27 9.11
C GLY A 124 3.83 0.23 8.88
N ALA A 125 4.80 0.66 8.10
CA ALA A 125 4.95 2.05 7.64
C ALA A 125 4.59 2.16 6.15
N HIS A 126 4.21 3.36 5.71
CA HIS A 126 3.93 3.68 4.31
C HIS A 126 4.61 4.98 3.89
N LEU A 127 5.26 4.99 2.73
CA LEU A 127 6.00 6.12 2.19
C LEU A 127 5.52 6.45 0.76
N TYR A 128 5.31 7.74 0.49
CA TYR A 128 5.01 8.30 -0.83
C TYR A 128 6.22 9.07 -1.39
N PRO A 129 7.23 8.45 -2.01
CA PRO A 129 8.45 9.11 -2.48
C PRO A 129 8.19 10.26 -3.44
N HIS A 130 7.21 10.12 -4.34
CA HIS A 130 6.88 11.15 -5.34
C HIS A 130 6.43 12.47 -4.70
N TRP A 131 5.70 12.41 -3.58
CA TRP A 131 5.22 13.60 -2.87
C TRP A 131 6.32 14.38 -2.16
N PHE A 132 7.44 13.72 -1.87
CA PHE A 132 8.64 14.35 -1.31
C PHE A 132 9.70 14.65 -2.38
N GLU A 133 9.45 14.26 -3.63
CA GLU A 133 10.36 14.45 -4.77
C GLU A 133 11.76 13.85 -4.52
N MET A 134 11.83 12.78 -3.74
CA MET A 134 13.05 12.07 -3.36
C MET A 134 12.93 10.58 -3.69
N ALA A 135 13.91 10.02 -4.39
CA ALA A 135 13.96 8.58 -4.67
C ALA A 135 14.07 7.74 -3.39
N PRO A 136 13.60 6.49 -3.39
CA PRO A 136 13.65 5.60 -2.21
C PRO A 136 15.01 5.48 -1.51
N ASP A 137 16.13 5.55 -2.25
CA ASP A 137 17.50 5.50 -1.72
C ASP A 137 18.03 6.86 -1.22
N HIS A 138 17.19 7.89 -1.15
CA HIS A 138 17.60 9.19 -0.66
C HIS A 138 17.89 9.14 0.85
N ALA A 139 19.04 9.70 1.27
CA ALA A 139 19.55 9.63 2.64
C ALA A 139 18.58 10.13 3.74
N ARG A 140 17.64 11.03 3.40
CA ARG A 140 16.62 11.50 4.36
C ARG A 140 15.66 10.41 4.83
N TYR A 141 15.52 9.30 4.10
CA TYR A 141 14.69 8.17 4.51
C TYR A 141 15.43 7.20 5.45
N TYR A 142 16.76 7.21 5.48
CA TYR A 142 17.56 6.27 6.28
C TYR A 142 17.22 6.23 7.77
N PRO A 143 16.96 7.37 8.46
CA PRO A 143 16.49 7.33 9.84
C PRO A 143 15.14 6.61 10.00
N ILE A 144 14.25 6.71 9.01
CA ILE A 144 12.96 6.01 9.00
C ILE A 144 13.19 4.50 8.80
N TYR A 145 14.06 4.11 7.87
CA TYR A 145 14.42 2.71 7.64
C TYR A 145 15.03 2.07 8.89
N THR A 146 15.99 2.75 9.53
CA THR A 146 16.53 2.31 10.83
C THR A 146 15.42 2.14 11.87
N LYS A 147 14.47 3.08 11.94
CA LYS A 147 13.36 3.00 12.90
C LYS A 147 12.42 1.84 12.58
N CYS A 148 12.15 1.55 11.32
CA CYS A 148 11.35 0.37 10.93
C CYS A 148 12.06 -0.94 11.31
N CYS A 149 13.40 -1.02 11.15
CA CYS A 149 14.17 -2.17 11.64
C CYS A 149 14.08 -2.31 13.16
N GLU A 150 14.25 -1.21 13.92
CA GLU A 150 14.14 -1.21 15.39
C GLU A 150 12.75 -1.65 15.88
N LEU A 151 11.70 -1.27 15.16
CA LEU A 151 10.31 -1.62 15.47
C LEU A 151 9.88 -2.97 14.88
N GLU A 152 10.75 -3.61 14.09
CA GLU A 152 10.50 -4.87 13.38
C GLU A 152 9.23 -4.83 12.51
N ILE A 153 8.98 -3.71 11.85
CA ILE A 153 7.84 -3.52 10.95
C ILE A 153 8.28 -3.37 9.49
N PRO A 154 7.49 -3.85 8.52
CA PRO A 154 7.73 -3.58 7.10
C PRO A 154 7.46 -2.12 6.77
N ILE A 155 8.11 -1.64 5.69
CA ILE A 155 7.76 -0.38 5.05
C ILE A 155 7.33 -0.64 3.61
N MET A 156 6.14 -0.15 3.26
CA MET A 156 5.66 -0.07 1.88
C MET A 156 6.00 1.28 1.28
N MET A 157 6.37 1.30 0.01
CA MET A 157 6.61 2.55 -0.68
C MET A 157 6.15 2.50 -2.13
N GLN A 158 5.58 3.59 -2.58
CA GLN A 158 5.14 3.76 -3.95
C GLN A 158 6.35 3.75 -4.90
N VAL A 159 6.40 2.77 -5.79
CA VAL A 159 7.40 2.67 -6.86
C VAL A 159 6.73 2.68 -8.23
N GLY A 160 7.53 2.85 -9.28
CA GLY A 160 7.02 3.04 -10.62
C GLY A 160 6.88 4.53 -10.98
N HIS A 161 6.05 4.82 -11.97
CA HIS A 161 5.78 6.20 -12.35
C HIS A 161 4.67 6.82 -11.48
N CYS A 162 4.64 8.14 -11.46
CA CYS A 162 3.62 8.94 -10.79
C CYS A 162 2.63 9.48 -11.82
N LEU A 163 1.33 9.31 -11.56
CA LEU A 163 0.29 9.98 -12.33
C LEU A 163 0.15 11.45 -11.90
N ARG A 164 -0.61 12.22 -12.67
CA ARG A 164 -0.93 13.60 -12.33
C ARG A 164 -2.11 13.64 -11.36
N TYR A 165 -1.83 13.55 -10.06
CA TYR A 165 -2.85 13.54 -9.01
C TYR A 165 -3.64 14.86 -8.91
N GLN A 166 -3.00 15.97 -9.29
CA GLN A 166 -3.58 17.30 -9.21
C GLN A 166 -3.22 18.13 -10.44
N LYS A 167 -4.17 18.91 -10.92
CA LYS A 167 -4.03 19.71 -12.14
C LYS A 167 -2.91 20.74 -12.07
N ASP A 168 -2.71 21.36 -10.94
CA ASP A 168 -1.78 22.46 -10.71
C ASP A 168 -0.48 22.06 -10.00
N ARG A 169 -0.33 20.78 -9.61
CA ARG A 169 0.93 20.22 -9.09
C ARG A 169 1.27 18.91 -9.79
N VAL A 170 2.31 18.94 -10.59
CA VAL A 170 2.83 17.75 -11.28
C VAL A 170 4.06 17.26 -10.53
N LEU A 171 4.00 16.02 -10.04
CA LEU A 171 5.09 15.40 -9.29
C LEU A 171 6.03 14.63 -10.23
N PRO A 172 7.35 14.64 -9.98
CA PRO A 172 8.29 13.83 -10.75
C PRO A 172 8.18 12.35 -10.37
N SER A 173 8.38 11.45 -11.35
CA SER A 173 8.43 10.00 -11.12
C SER A 173 9.79 9.59 -10.56
N VAL A 174 9.95 9.68 -9.23
CA VAL A 174 11.22 9.37 -8.54
C VAL A 174 11.32 7.93 -8.04
N GLY A 175 10.22 7.16 -8.12
CA GLY A 175 10.11 5.81 -7.53
C GLY A 175 10.61 4.70 -8.43
N ARG A 176 11.76 4.83 -9.11
CA ARG A 176 12.26 3.76 -9.95
C ARG A 176 12.65 2.53 -9.10
N PRO A 177 12.15 1.30 -9.41
CA PRO A 177 12.34 0.13 -8.56
C PRO A 177 13.80 -0.20 -8.24
N ILE A 178 14.75 0.07 -9.16
CA ILE A 178 16.18 -0.19 -8.92
C ILE A 178 16.73 0.57 -7.70
N THR A 179 16.10 1.65 -7.27
CA THR A 179 16.54 2.38 -6.08
C THR A 179 16.33 1.58 -4.79
N LEU A 180 15.42 0.59 -4.80
CA LEU A 180 15.26 -0.34 -3.69
C LEU A 180 16.44 -1.28 -3.52
N ASP A 181 17.20 -1.54 -4.60
CA ASP A 181 18.39 -2.41 -4.57
C ASP A 181 19.42 -1.88 -3.55
N ARG A 182 19.68 -0.57 -3.57
CA ARG A 182 20.60 0.07 -2.64
C ARG A 182 20.07 0.01 -1.20
N VAL A 183 18.80 0.32 -1.00
CA VAL A 183 18.18 0.28 0.34
C VAL A 183 18.22 -1.13 0.92
N ALA A 184 17.92 -2.15 0.12
CA ALA A 184 17.94 -3.54 0.55
C ALA A 184 19.34 -4.04 0.96
N ILE A 185 20.41 -3.50 0.32
CA ILE A 185 21.81 -3.79 0.68
C ILE A 185 22.19 -3.09 2.00
N ASP A 186 21.80 -1.82 2.16
CA ASP A 186 22.16 -1.03 3.33
C ASP A 186 21.36 -1.40 4.59
N PHE A 187 20.15 -1.98 4.40
CA PHE A 187 19.25 -2.40 5.48
C PHE A 187 18.75 -3.84 5.25
N PRO A 188 19.59 -4.87 5.41
CA PRO A 188 19.21 -6.25 5.14
C PRO A 188 18.14 -6.80 6.08
N GLU A 189 17.93 -6.21 7.26
CA GLU A 189 16.89 -6.57 8.22
C GLU A 189 15.53 -5.94 7.89
N LEU A 190 15.51 -4.91 7.04
CA LEU A 190 14.30 -4.17 6.69
C LEU A 190 13.45 -4.95 5.69
N THR A 191 12.20 -5.21 6.02
CA THR A 191 11.24 -5.70 5.03
C THR A 191 10.74 -4.54 4.17
N LEU A 192 11.09 -4.57 2.88
CA LEU A 192 10.75 -3.56 1.88
C LEU A 192 9.65 -4.07 0.95
N ILE A 193 8.60 -3.29 0.74
CA ILE A 193 7.52 -3.63 -0.19
C ILE A 193 7.41 -2.50 -1.21
N GLY A 194 7.78 -2.78 -2.47
CA GLY A 194 7.53 -1.86 -3.59
C GLY A 194 6.10 -2.06 -4.09
N ILE A 195 5.23 -1.07 -3.91
CA ILE A 195 3.83 -1.13 -4.34
C ILE A 195 3.62 -0.57 -5.75
N HIS A 196 2.41 -0.71 -6.33
CA HIS A 196 2.06 -0.34 -7.72
C HIS A 196 2.79 -1.18 -8.79
N VAL A 197 3.09 -2.44 -8.49
CA VAL A 197 3.83 -3.38 -9.37
C VAL A 197 5.12 -2.82 -10.00
N GLY A 198 5.53 -1.62 -9.63
CA GLY A 198 6.67 -0.91 -10.22
C GLY A 198 6.44 -0.42 -11.66
N TYR A 199 5.20 -0.34 -12.14
CA TYR A 199 4.90 0.04 -13.53
C TYR A 199 5.48 1.42 -13.90
N PRO A 200 6.09 1.62 -15.11
CA PRO A 200 6.22 0.64 -16.21
C PRO A 200 7.44 -0.28 -16.09
N TRP A 201 8.24 -0.18 -15.03
CA TRP A 201 9.47 -0.95 -14.82
C TRP A 201 9.23 -2.23 -14.00
N THR A 202 8.13 -2.95 -14.28
CA THR A 202 7.73 -4.14 -13.52
C THR A 202 8.78 -5.25 -13.54
N GLU A 203 9.47 -5.45 -14.66
CA GLU A 203 10.56 -6.45 -14.73
C GLU A 203 11.76 -6.06 -13.86
N GLU A 204 12.05 -4.76 -13.72
CA GLU A 204 13.06 -4.26 -12.80
C GLU A 204 12.64 -4.52 -11.35
N MET A 205 11.35 -4.29 -11.00
CA MET A 205 10.83 -4.62 -9.68
C MET A 205 10.91 -6.12 -9.38
N ILE A 206 10.57 -6.97 -10.34
CA ILE A 206 10.74 -8.44 -10.24
C ILE A 206 12.21 -8.80 -9.99
N SER A 207 13.12 -8.21 -10.73
CA SER A 207 14.56 -8.47 -10.59
C SER A 207 15.08 -8.13 -9.20
N VAL A 208 14.68 -6.96 -8.65
CA VAL A 208 15.05 -6.53 -7.30
C VAL A 208 14.45 -7.44 -6.22
N ALA A 209 13.16 -7.79 -6.36
CA ALA A 209 12.50 -8.71 -5.42
C ALA A 209 13.09 -10.12 -5.45
N TRP A 210 13.56 -10.57 -6.61
CA TRP A 210 14.23 -11.87 -6.76
C TRP A 210 15.64 -11.87 -6.15
N LYS A 211 16.39 -10.79 -6.36
CA LYS A 211 17.76 -10.63 -5.84
C LYS A 211 17.79 -10.60 -4.31
N HIS A 212 16.85 -9.90 -3.67
CA HIS A 212 16.86 -9.60 -2.24
C HIS A 212 15.82 -10.41 -1.47
N PRO A 213 16.22 -11.16 -0.42
CA PRO A 213 15.27 -11.91 0.40
C PRO A 213 14.25 -11.03 1.13
N ASN A 214 14.63 -9.78 1.44
CA ASN A 214 13.85 -8.81 2.19
C ASN A 214 13.01 -7.85 1.32
N VAL A 215 12.97 -8.00 -0.02
CA VAL A 215 12.18 -7.17 -0.92
C VAL A 215 10.97 -7.92 -1.46
N TYR A 216 9.82 -7.26 -1.49
CA TYR A 216 8.51 -7.79 -1.90
C TYR A 216 7.82 -6.84 -2.87
N ILE A 217 6.78 -7.32 -3.56
CA ILE A 217 5.98 -6.56 -4.54
C ILE A 217 4.54 -6.46 -4.05
N GLY A 218 3.99 -5.26 -3.96
CA GLY A 218 2.56 -5.01 -3.80
C GLY A 218 1.91 -4.76 -5.16
N THR A 219 0.76 -5.38 -5.40
CA THR A 219 0.12 -5.41 -6.73
C THR A 219 -1.03 -4.41 -6.89
N ASP A 220 -1.15 -3.48 -6.01
CA ASP A 220 -2.17 -2.44 -5.99
C ASP A 220 -2.06 -1.43 -7.16
N ALA A 221 -3.04 -0.55 -7.29
CA ALA A 221 -3.18 0.51 -8.30
C ALA A 221 -3.40 0.05 -9.74
N TYR A 222 -3.11 -1.20 -10.08
CA TYR A 222 -3.30 -1.78 -11.42
C TYR A 222 -4.18 -3.01 -11.34
N ALA A 223 -5.34 -2.98 -12.01
CA ALA A 223 -6.27 -4.11 -12.02
C ALA A 223 -5.57 -5.39 -12.55
N PRO A 224 -5.76 -6.56 -11.90
CA PRO A 224 -5.04 -7.79 -12.24
C PRO A 224 -5.11 -8.20 -13.70
N ARG A 225 -6.23 -7.94 -14.38
CA ARG A 225 -6.38 -8.17 -15.84
C ARG A 225 -5.37 -7.41 -16.72
N HIS A 226 -4.72 -6.37 -16.17
CA HIS A 226 -3.72 -5.56 -16.86
C HIS A 226 -2.29 -5.85 -16.42
N TRP A 227 -2.10 -6.82 -15.50
CA TRP A 227 -0.75 -7.21 -15.09
C TRP A 227 0.01 -7.81 -16.26
N GLN A 228 1.27 -7.44 -16.37
CA GLN A 228 2.14 -7.95 -17.42
C GLN A 228 2.43 -9.44 -17.19
N SER A 229 2.54 -10.21 -18.29
CA SER A 229 2.78 -11.65 -18.23
C SER A 229 4.04 -12.06 -17.43
N PRO A 230 5.16 -11.30 -17.41
CA PRO A 230 6.29 -11.60 -16.53
C PRO A 230 5.93 -11.59 -15.03
N LEU A 231 5.05 -10.68 -14.59
CA LEU A 231 4.61 -10.65 -13.19
C LEU A 231 3.74 -11.86 -12.85
N VAL A 232 2.79 -12.20 -13.72
CA VAL A 232 1.92 -13.39 -13.54
C VAL A 232 2.77 -14.67 -13.52
N HIS A 233 3.76 -14.77 -14.41
CA HIS A 233 4.70 -15.87 -14.41
C HIS A 233 5.54 -15.93 -13.12
N PHE A 234 6.04 -14.79 -12.64
CA PHE A 234 6.79 -14.70 -11.40
C PHE A 234 5.97 -15.17 -10.20
N ILE A 235 4.73 -14.67 -10.05
CA ILE A 235 3.78 -15.11 -9.01
C ILE A 235 3.58 -16.62 -9.05
N ASN A 236 3.41 -17.16 -10.24
CA ASN A 236 3.06 -18.57 -10.44
C ASN A 236 4.25 -19.53 -10.28
N THR A 237 5.48 -19.02 -10.11
CA THR A 237 6.71 -19.82 -10.07
C THR A 237 7.58 -19.46 -8.86
N TRP A 238 8.76 -18.91 -9.06
CA TRP A 238 9.73 -18.63 -7.98
C TRP A 238 9.43 -17.39 -7.14
N GLY A 239 8.48 -16.56 -7.53
CA GLY A 239 8.05 -15.36 -6.81
C GLY A 239 6.81 -15.57 -5.93
N GLN A 240 6.32 -16.79 -5.77
CA GLN A 240 5.06 -17.06 -5.05
C GLN A 240 5.05 -16.53 -3.60
N ASP A 241 6.21 -16.47 -2.95
CA ASP A 241 6.36 -15.97 -1.58
C ASP A 241 6.74 -14.47 -1.51
N LYS A 242 6.75 -13.78 -2.66
CA LYS A 242 7.27 -12.41 -2.82
C LYS A 242 6.23 -11.36 -3.20
N VAL A 243 5.01 -11.78 -3.55
CA VAL A 243 4.01 -10.88 -4.09
C VAL A 243 2.78 -10.85 -3.18
N LEU A 244 2.27 -9.65 -2.92
CA LEU A 244 1.13 -9.40 -2.04
C LEU A 244 0.02 -8.69 -2.81
N PHE A 245 -1.23 -9.05 -2.52
CA PHE A 245 -2.40 -8.46 -3.13
C PHE A 245 -2.78 -7.13 -2.48
N GLY A 246 -3.12 -6.13 -3.30
CA GLY A 246 -3.66 -4.85 -2.88
C GLY A 246 -4.56 -4.25 -3.94
N THR A 247 -5.50 -3.39 -3.53
CA THR A 247 -6.42 -2.71 -4.44
C THR A 247 -6.06 -1.25 -4.70
N ASP A 248 -5.37 -0.60 -3.77
CA ASP A 248 -5.27 0.86 -3.72
C ASP A 248 -6.68 1.51 -3.69
N TRP A 249 -7.61 0.86 -2.95
CA TRP A 249 -8.95 1.44 -2.81
C TRP A 249 -8.85 2.94 -2.51
N PRO A 250 -9.60 3.79 -3.20
CA PRO A 250 -10.75 3.51 -4.09
C PRO A 250 -10.37 3.38 -5.58
N VAL A 251 -9.10 3.30 -5.95
CA VAL A 251 -8.64 3.25 -7.36
C VAL A 251 -9.16 2.00 -8.06
N ILE A 252 -9.11 0.85 -7.38
CA ILE A 252 -9.65 -0.41 -7.92
C ILE A 252 -10.75 -0.93 -7.01
N ASP A 253 -11.88 -1.26 -7.60
CA ASP A 253 -13.00 -1.89 -6.88
C ASP A 253 -12.58 -3.28 -6.37
N PRO A 254 -12.76 -3.57 -5.07
CA PRO A 254 -12.32 -4.82 -4.45
C PRO A 254 -12.91 -6.08 -5.08
N GLU A 255 -14.22 -6.06 -5.39
CA GLU A 255 -14.91 -7.21 -5.99
C GLU A 255 -14.32 -7.55 -7.35
N ARG A 256 -14.07 -6.51 -8.15
CA ARG A 256 -13.44 -6.66 -9.46
C ARG A 256 -12.00 -7.15 -9.34
N ALA A 257 -11.22 -6.61 -8.41
CA ALA A 257 -9.82 -6.99 -8.23
C ALA A 257 -9.68 -8.48 -7.89
N VAL A 258 -10.46 -8.98 -6.93
CA VAL A 258 -10.43 -10.39 -6.52
C VAL A 258 -10.91 -11.30 -7.66
N ALA A 259 -11.97 -10.91 -8.37
CA ALA A 259 -12.46 -11.66 -9.53
C ALA A 259 -11.39 -11.75 -10.64
N ASP A 260 -10.72 -10.63 -10.96
CA ASP A 260 -9.67 -10.60 -11.97
C ASP A 260 -8.49 -11.54 -11.62
N VAL A 261 -8.11 -11.66 -10.32
CA VAL A 261 -7.07 -12.63 -9.89
C VAL A 261 -7.49 -14.06 -10.23
N GLY A 262 -8.77 -14.39 -10.05
CA GLY A 262 -9.30 -15.72 -10.40
C GLY A 262 -9.16 -16.07 -11.88
N GLU A 263 -9.06 -15.08 -12.76
CA GLU A 263 -8.93 -15.24 -14.23
C GLU A 263 -7.47 -15.31 -14.72
N LEU A 264 -6.47 -15.09 -13.84
CA LEU A 264 -5.05 -15.06 -14.23
C LEU A 264 -4.45 -16.44 -14.53
N GLY A 265 -5.17 -17.53 -14.24
CA GLY A 265 -4.64 -18.90 -14.43
C GLY A 265 -3.51 -19.26 -13.46
N LEU A 266 -3.51 -18.68 -12.27
CA LEU A 266 -2.58 -19.02 -11.21
C LEU A 266 -2.88 -20.44 -10.67
N ARG A 267 -1.83 -21.16 -10.28
CA ARG A 267 -2.00 -22.40 -9.52
C ARG A 267 -2.59 -22.08 -8.14
N PRO A 268 -3.34 -23.02 -7.52
CA PRO A 268 -4.02 -22.76 -6.24
C PRO A 268 -3.12 -22.24 -5.12
N GLU A 269 -1.95 -22.86 -4.92
CA GLU A 269 -1.00 -22.43 -3.86
C GLU A 269 -0.45 -21.01 -4.07
N PRO A 270 0.14 -20.63 -5.24
CA PRO A 270 0.55 -19.26 -5.52
C PRO A 270 -0.60 -18.24 -5.38
N GLN A 271 -1.81 -18.59 -5.80
CA GLN A 271 -2.96 -17.71 -5.65
C GLN A 271 -3.30 -17.45 -4.18
N GLN A 272 -3.30 -18.47 -3.34
CA GLN A 272 -3.56 -18.37 -1.90
C GLN A 272 -2.46 -17.53 -1.21
N LYS A 273 -1.19 -17.75 -1.56
CA LYS A 273 -0.08 -16.95 -1.05
C LYS A 273 -0.21 -15.48 -1.43
N LEU A 274 -0.52 -15.18 -2.69
CA LEU A 274 -0.76 -13.82 -3.19
C LEU A 274 -1.89 -13.14 -2.41
N LEU A 275 -3.03 -13.81 -2.28
CA LEU A 275 -4.25 -13.20 -1.74
C LEU A 275 -4.25 -13.14 -0.20
N ARG A 276 -3.43 -13.94 0.50
CA ARG A 276 -3.50 -14.03 1.96
C ARG A 276 -2.17 -14.30 2.66
N GLU A 277 -1.53 -15.45 2.40
CA GLU A 277 -0.50 -15.98 3.30
C GLU A 277 0.73 -15.08 3.39
N ASN A 278 1.13 -14.46 2.27
CA ASN A 278 2.26 -13.53 2.26
C ASN A 278 1.98 -12.31 3.14
N ALA A 279 0.76 -11.77 3.11
CA ALA A 279 0.39 -10.64 3.94
C ALA A 279 0.37 -11.02 5.44
N LEU A 280 -0.22 -12.17 5.81
CA LEU A 280 -0.19 -12.68 7.18
C LEU A 280 1.24 -12.75 7.72
N ARG A 281 2.13 -13.37 6.96
CA ARG A 281 3.52 -13.57 7.34
C ARG A 281 4.31 -12.25 7.44
N ILE A 282 4.18 -11.38 6.45
CA ILE A 282 5.01 -10.18 6.33
C ILE A 282 4.60 -9.11 7.34
N PHE A 283 3.31 -8.93 7.57
CA PHE A 283 2.79 -7.97 8.54
C PHE A 283 2.53 -8.57 9.91
N ARG A 284 2.85 -9.87 10.12
CA ARG A 284 2.60 -10.61 11.36
C ARG A 284 1.16 -10.45 11.85
N LEU A 285 0.21 -10.52 10.91
CA LEU A 285 -1.20 -10.36 11.23
C LEU A 285 -1.73 -11.59 12.01
N PRO A 286 -2.67 -11.41 12.93
CA PRO A 286 -3.30 -12.54 13.60
C PRO A 286 -4.07 -13.38 12.57
N GLU A 287 -3.94 -14.69 12.64
CA GLU A 287 -4.87 -15.60 11.99
C GLU A 287 -6.25 -15.40 12.65
N SER A 288 -7.30 -15.25 11.83
CA SER A 288 -8.65 -15.20 12.40
C SER A 288 -8.94 -16.52 13.08
N ASN A 289 -9.31 -16.49 14.36
CA ASN A 289 -9.93 -17.63 14.98
C ASN A 289 -11.22 -17.96 14.19
N GLN A 290 -11.19 -19.04 13.44
CA GLN A 290 -12.43 -19.66 12.95
C GLN A 290 -13.10 -20.26 14.20
N GLU A 291 -14.07 -19.55 14.76
CA GLU A 291 -15.07 -20.16 15.63
C GLU A 291 -16.16 -20.83 14.80
#